data_c19a969a8d36131d714def02676cb30d
#
_entry.id   c19a969a8d36131d714def02676cb30d
#
_cell.length_a   1.000
_cell.length_b   1.000
_cell.length_c   1.000
_cell.angle_alpha   90.00
_cell.angle_beta   90.00
_cell.angle_gamma   90.00
#
_symmetry.space_group_name_H-M   'P 1'
#
loop_
_entity.id
_entity.type
_entity.pdbx_description
1 polymer ?
#
loop_
_entity_poly.entity_id
_entity_poly.type
_entity_poly.pdbx_seq_one_letter_code
_entity_poly.pdbx_strand_id
1 'polypeptide(L)'
;WWDEVNLQRKVTGIGSVDVHATKVKVLGLFPKVIFDYKVMFKSIRTHLLLARKLQEYGSASATQQVIFTAIRNGQAFISNYRWGDATGFHCHLENANGSVGIGEELIGSSAILIGSLPIAAEIRLIGNGNLKAILPKQKKFEFRVEPGVYRLEAWRDGRGWIFTNHLRLKEQFA
;
A
#
# COMPACT_ATOMS: atom_id res chain seq x y z
N TRP A 1 14.96 -1.64 6.82
CA TRP A 1 15.47 -2.43 5.69
C TRP A 1 14.66 -2.20 4.38
N TRP A 2 13.34 -2.39 4.32
CA TRP A 2 12.55 -2.19 3.08
C TRP A 2 12.63 -0.75 2.55
N ASP A 3 12.52 0.24 3.42
CA ASP A 3 12.65 1.64 3.05
C ASP A 3 14.08 1.96 2.56
N GLU A 4 15.10 1.47 3.25
CA GLU A 4 16.52 1.66 2.88
C GLU A 4 16.83 1.11 1.48
N VAL A 5 16.37 -0.10 1.17
CA VAL A 5 16.54 -0.67 -0.18
C VAL A 5 15.80 0.15 -1.23
N ASN A 6 14.62 0.70 -0.87
CA ASN A 6 13.86 1.54 -1.79
C ASN A 6 14.50 2.91 -2.06
N LEU A 7 15.47 3.36 -1.27
CA LEU A 7 16.29 4.53 -1.62
C LEU A 7 17.19 4.26 -2.83
N GLN A 8 17.63 3.03 -3.01
CA GLN A 8 18.57 2.62 -4.07
C GLN A 8 17.84 2.08 -5.32
N ARG A 9 16.83 1.24 -5.12
CA ARG A 9 16.05 0.60 -6.19
C ARG A 9 14.63 0.31 -5.76
N LYS A 10 13.71 0.20 -6.71
CA LYS A 10 12.33 -0.19 -6.41
C LYS A 10 12.27 -1.64 -5.92
N VAL A 11 11.63 -1.85 -4.78
CA VAL A 11 11.27 -3.17 -4.25
C VAL A 11 9.85 -3.12 -3.78
N THR A 12 9.00 -3.90 -4.43
CA THR A 12 7.57 -3.95 -4.14
C THR A 12 7.30 -4.74 -2.87
N GLY A 13 6.60 -4.12 -1.93
CA GLY A 13 6.01 -4.80 -0.79
C GLY A 13 4.67 -5.44 -1.19
N ILE A 14 4.48 -6.70 -0.84
CA ILE A 14 3.21 -7.43 -0.98
C ILE A 14 2.80 -7.97 0.39
N GLY A 15 1.50 -7.96 0.66
CA GLY A 15 0.92 -8.52 1.89
C GLY A 15 0.57 -9.99 1.72
N SER A 16 0.94 -10.79 2.71
CA SER A 16 0.57 -12.20 2.80
C SER A 16 0.06 -12.52 4.20
N VAL A 17 -0.77 -13.54 4.31
CA VAL A 17 -1.37 -13.99 5.58
C VAL A 17 -0.59 -15.12 6.25
N ASP A 18 0.36 -15.74 5.55
CA ASP A 18 1.18 -16.87 6.02
C ASP A 18 0.36 -17.96 6.75
N VAL A 19 -0.77 -18.35 6.16
CA VAL A 19 -1.75 -19.21 6.80
C VAL A 19 -1.41 -20.68 6.63
N HIS A 20 -1.43 -21.42 7.76
CA HIS A 20 -1.10 -22.85 7.80
C HIS A 20 -2.27 -23.73 8.24
N ALA A 21 -3.39 -23.19 8.67
CA ALA A 21 -4.56 -23.90 9.19
C ALA A 21 -4.17 -24.99 10.22
N THR A 22 -3.40 -24.60 11.23
CA THR A 22 -2.79 -25.52 12.20
C THR A 22 -3.84 -26.26 13.02
N LYS A 23 -3.78 -27.58 13.02
CA LYS A 23 -4.62 -28.44 13.86
C LYS A 23 -4.03 -28.52 15.26
N VAL A 24 -4.80 -28.10 16.27
CA VAL A 24 -4.44 -28.22 17.70
C VAL A 24 -5.46 -29.07 18.43
N LYS A 25 -5.02 -29.80 19.45
CA LYS A 25 -5.92 -30.50 20.36
C LYS A 25 -6.22 -29.63 21.55
N VAL A 26 -7.47 -29.22 21.71
CA VAL A 26 -7.93 -28.50 22.90
C VAL A 26 -8.21 -29.50 24.00
N LEU A 27 -7.60 -29.30 25.18
CA LEU A 27 -7.66 -30.21 26.32
C LEU A 27 -7.23 -31.66 25.98
N GLY A 28 -6.36 -31.83 24.95
CA GLY A 28 -5.92 -33.15 24.52
C GLY A 28 -6.98 -34.01 23.79
N LEU A 29 -8.25 -33.59 23.77
CA LEU A 29 -9.39 -34.40 23.32
C LEU A 29 -10.03 -33.91 22.01
N PHE A 30 -10.19 -32.58 21.86
CA PHE A 30 -10.97 -32.02 20.75
C PHE A 30 -10.05 -31.38 19.70
N PRO A 31 -10.02 -31.92 18.45
CA PRO A 31 -9.27 -31.30 17.37
C PRO A 31 -9.94 -29.96 16.97
N LYS A 32 -9.19 -28.87 16.97
CA LYS A 32 -9.62 -27.55 16.50
C LYS A 32 -8.60 -27.02 15.49
N VAL A 33 -9.09 -26.43 14.40
CA VAL A 33 -8.25 -25.70 13.46
C VAL A 33 -8.15 -24.26 13.93
N ILE A 34 -6.92 -23.79 14.15
CA ILE A 34 -6.64 -22.37 14.37
C ILE A 34 -6.07 -21.77 13.10
N PHE A 35 -6.37 -20.47 12.87
CA PHE A 35 -5.98 -19.76 11.64
C PHE A 35 -6.51 -20.44 10.37
N ASP A 36 -7.82 -20.77 10.38
CA ASP A 36 -8.53 -21.34 9.23
C ASP A 36 -8.34 -20.50 7.97
N TYR A 37 -8.13 -21.13 6.82
CA TYR A 37 -7.94 -20.49 5.52
C TYR A 37 -9.05 -19.50 5.20
N LYS A 38 -10.31 -19.87 5.41
CA LYS A 38 -11.47 -19.02 5.12
C LYS A 38 -11.48 -17.70 5.90
N VAL A 39 -10.95 -17.72 7.13
CA VAL A 39 -10.83 -16.53 7.98
C VAL A 39 -9.59 -15.72 7.59
N MET A 40 -8.46 -16.39 7.42
CA MET A 40 -7.19 -15.72 7.19
C MET A 40 -7.10 -15.03 5.84
N PHE A 41 -7.58 -15.66 4.75
CA PHE A 41 -7.61 -15.03 3.42
C PHE A 41 -8.52 -13.79 3.34
N LYS A 42 -9.35 -13.55 4.33
CA LYS A 42 -10.14 -12.32 4.46
C LYS A 42 -9.41 -11.20 5.22
N SER A 43 -8.22 -11.45 5.76
CA SER A 43 -7.53 -10.49 6.60
C SER A 43 -6.59 -9.56 5.81
N ILE A 44 -5.45 -10.04 5.34
CA ILE A 44 -4.48 -9.21 4.63
C ILE A 44 -4.67 -9.37 3.12
N ARG A 45 -4.66 -8.24 2.41
CA ARG A 45 -4.82 -8.18 0.96
C ARG A 45 -3.80 -7.25 0.35
N THR A 46 -3.27 -7.67 -0.80
CA THR A 46 -2.54 -6.80 -1.72
C THR A 46 -3.51 -6.28 -2.77
N HIS A 47 -3.65 -4.98 -2.86
CA HIS A 47 -4.47 -4.29 -3.86
C HIS A 47 -3.57 -3.84 -4.99
N LEU A 48 -3.87 -4.23 -6.21
CA LEU A 48 -3.16 -3.77 -7.40
C LEU A 48 -3.89 -2.57 -7.99
N LEU A 49 -3.14 -1.55 -8.33
CA LEU A 49 -3.63 -0.32 -8.96
C LEU A 49 -3.48 -0.47 -10.48
N LEU A 50 -4.58 -0.65 -11.15
CA LEU A 50 -4.63 -0.89 -12.60
C LEU A 50 -5.31 0.29 -13.29
N ALA A 51 -4.86 0.64 -14.49
CA ALA A 51 -5.43 1.73 -15.28
C ALA A 51 -6.87 1.46 -15.75
N ARG A 52 -7.25 0.18 -15.86
CA ARG A 52 -8.58 -0.28 -16.30
C ARG A 52 -9.02 -1.48 -15.47
N LYS A 53 -10.31 -1.80 -15.51
CA LYS A 53 -10.85 -3.03 -14.89
C LYS A 53 -10.28 -4.28 -15.58
N LEU A 54 -10.06 -5.36 -14.83
CA LEU A 54 -9.47 -6.59 -15.36
C LEU A 54 -10.21 -7.14 -16.58
N GLN A 55 -11.53 -7.05 -16.61
CA GLN A 55 -12.37 -7.51 -17.70
C GLN A 55 -12.13 -6.76 -19.04
N GLU A 56 -11.55 -5.58 -18.98
CA GLU A 56 -11.31 -4.73 -20.15
C GLU A 56 -9.98 -5.06 -20.87
N TYR A 57 -9.18 -6.00 -20.35
CA TYR A 57 -7.90 -6.41 -20.98
C TYR A 57 -8.07 -7.51 -22.04
N GLY A 58 -9.25 -8.05 -22.24
CA GLY A 58 -9.67 -8.85 -23.37
C GLY A 58 -9.14 -10.28 -23.43
N SER A 59 -8.02 -10.62 -22.81
CA SER A 59 -7.47 -11.98 -22.78
C SER A 59 -6.80 -12.33 -21.45
N ALA A 60 -6.68 -13.61 -21.14
CA ALA A 60 -5.98 -14.09 -19.95
C ALA A 60 -4.50 -13.68 -19.96
N SER A 61 -3.84 -13.74 -21.12
CA SER A 61 -2.43 -13.34 -21.26
C SER A 61 -2.23 -11.85 -21.00
N ALA A 62 -3.08 -10.97 -21.57
CA ALA A 62 -3.01 -9.53 -21.32
C ALA A 62 -3.31 -9.21 -19.84
N THR A 63 -4.28 -9.89 -19.25
CA THR A 63 -4.60 -9.76 -17.82
C THR A 63 -3.41 -10.17 -16.94
N GLN A 64 -2.77 -11.29 -17.24
CA GLN A 64 -1.58 -11.75 -16.52
C GLN A 64 -0.44 -10.73 -16.62
N GLN A 65 -0.18 -10.23 -17.82
CA GLN A 65 0.89 -9.28 -18.06
C GLN A 65 0.69 -7.97 -17.27
N VAL A 66 -0.53 -7.42 -17.24
CA VAL A 66 -0.79 -6.18 -16.50
C VAL A 66 -0.69 -6.37 -14.99
N ILE A 67 -1.11 -7.53 -14.47
CA ILE A 67 -0.95 -7.88 -13.04
C ILE A 67 0.54 -7.91 -12.68
N PHE A 68 1.36 -8.65 -13.42
CA PHE A 68 2.81 -8.71 -13.15
C PHE A 68 3.51 -7.37 -13.32
N THR A 69 3.09 -6.56 -14.30
CA THR A 69 3.62 -5.21 -14.49
C THR A 69 3.29 -4.32 -13.29
N ALA A 70 2.06 -4.33 -12.81
CA ALA A 70 1.67 -3.57 -11.63
C ALA A 70 2.48 -3.98 -10.38
N ILE A 71 2.66 -5.29 -10.16
CA ILE A 71 3.50 -5.80 -9.07
C ILE A 71 4.95 -5.33 -9.24
N ARG A 72 5.54 -5.50 -10.42
CA ARG A 72 6.93 -5.12 -10.71
C ARG A 72 7.18 -3.62 -10.48
N ASN A 73 6.20 -2.80 -10.81
CA ASN A 73 6.29 -1.35 -10.68
C ASN A 73 5.95 -0.84 -9.28
N GLY A 74 5.50 -1.70 -8.35
CA GLY A 74 5.06 -1.27 -7.03
C GLY A 74 3.72 -0.54 -7.04
N GLN A 75 2.91 -0.69 -8.09
CA GLN A 75 1.57 -0.11 -8.22
C GLN A 75 0.59 -0.91 -7.37
N ALA A 76 0.83 -0.92 -6.06
CA ALA A 76 0.09 -1.71 -5.11
C ALA A 76 0.12 -1.10 -3.70
N PHE A 77 -0.89 -1.42 -2.92
CA PHE A 77 -0.89 -1.20 -1.47
C PHE A 77 -1.41 -2.43 -0.73
N ILE A 78 -1.09 -2.51 0.55
CA ILE A 78 -1.49 -3.61 1.43
C ILE A 78 -2.56 -3.09 2.39
N SER A 79 -3.60 -3.88 2.65
CA SER A 79 -4.56 -3.57 3.71
C SER A 79 -4.84 -4.77 4.60
N ASN A 80 -5.12 -4.49 5.87
CA ASN A 80 -5.62 -5.46 6.82
C ASN A 80 -7.12 -5.24 7.05
N TYR A 81 -7.94 -6.06 6.38
CA TYR A 81 -9.40 -5.97 6.42
C TYR A 81 -10.02 -6.23 7.78
N ARG A 82 -9.27 -6.79 8.74
CA ARG A 82 -9.73 -6.89 10.14
C ARG A 82 -9.96 -5.52 10.78
N TRP A 83 -9.24 -4.50 10.29
CA TRP A 83 -9.32 -3.14 10.81
C TRP A 83 -10.18 -2.21 9.94
N GLY A 84 -10.69 -2.69 8.83
CA GLY A 84 -11.62 -1.96 7.97
C GLY A 84 -11.48 -2.30 6.50
N ASP A 85 -12.54 -2.04 5.75
CA ASP A 85 -12.52 -2.08 4.29
C ASP A 85 -11.72 -0.87 3.78
N ALA A 86 -10.75 -1.12 2.91
CA ALA A 86 -9.91 -0.10 2.29
C ALA A 86 -10.44 0.38 0.93
N THR A 87 -11.62 -0.05 0.51
CA THR A 87 -12.26 0.39 -0.74
C THR A 87 -12.44 1.91 -0.74
N GLY A 88 -11.97 2.58 -1.79
CA GLY A 88 -11.98 4.04 -1.89
C GLY A 88 -10.72 4.73 -1.33
N PHE A 89 -9.75 3.98 -0.78
CA PHE A 89 -8.44 4.56 -0.49
C PHE A 89 -7.73 4.95 -1.79
N HIS A 90 -7.16 6.15 -1.82
CA HIS A 90 -6.28 6.60 -2.88
C HIS A 90 -5.27 7.62 -2.36
N CYS A 91 -4.10 7.67 -2.99
CA CYS A 91 -3.14 8.74 -2.83
C CYS A 91 -2.27 8.88 -4.08
N HIS A 92 -1.75 10.08 -4.28
CA HIS A 92 -0.89 10.44 -5.41
C HIS A 92 0.02 11.61 -5.05
N LEU A 93 1.09 11.79 -5.82
CA LEU A 93 1.89 12.99 -5.83
C LEU A 93 1.43 13.87 -6.99
N GLU A 94 1.36 15.18 -6.76
CA GLU A 94 1.09 16.16 -7.83
C GLU A 94 1.93 17.42 -7.70
N ASN A 95 2.25 18.00 -8.84
CA ASN A 95 2.87 19.33 -8.99
C ASN A 95 2.53 19.93 -10.35
N ALA A 96 3.18 21.02 -10.74
CA ALA A 96 2.97 21.66 -12.04
C ALA A 96 3.29 20.76 -13.24
N ASN A 97 4.11 19.72 -13.08
CA ASN A 97 4.50 18.79 -14.14
C ASN A 97 3.52 17.61 -14.30
N GLY A 98 2.57 17.43 -13.40
CA GLY A 98 1.55 16.39 -13.47
C GLY A 98 1.24 15.69 -12.14
N SER A 99 0.65 14.51 -12.26
CA SER A 99 0.26 13.67 -11.11
C SER A 99 0.64 12.22 -11.35
N VAL A 100 1.12 11.54 -10.30
CA VAL A 100 1.54 10.13 -10.33
C VAL A 100 1.05 9.37 -9.10
N GLY A 101 0.69 8.11 -9.29
CA GLY A 101 0.20 7.22 -8.24
C GLY A 101 1.29 6.45 -7.49
N ILE A 102 0.85 5.54 -6.61
CA ILE A 102 1.72 4.62 -5.88
C ILE A 102 2.54 3.78 -6.87
N GLY A 103 3.84 3.66 -6.62
CA GLY A 103 4.79 2.92 -7.47
C GLY A 103 5.42 3.77 -8.57
N GLU A 104 4.95 4.98 -8.80
CA GLU A 104 5.36 5.85 -9.88
C GLU A 104 6.34 6.95 -9.42
N GLU A 105 6.85 7.71 -10.39
CA GLU A 105 7.86 8.75 -10.18
C GLU A 105 7.42 10.05 -10.82
N LEU A 106 7.47 11.15 -10.04
CA LEU A 106 7.21 12.51 -10.48
C LEU A 106 8.54 13.29 -10.49
N ILE A 107 8.69 14.22 -11.43
CA ILE A 107 9.88 15.09 -11.50
C ILE A 107 9.50 16.47 -10.98
N GLY A 108 10.36 17.07 -10.14
CA GLY A 108 10.19 18.43 -9.64
C GLY A 108 10.97 18.70 -8.36
N SER A 109 11.10 19.97 -8.01
CA SER A 109 11.74 20.43 -6.77
C SER A 109 10.82 20.33 -5.55
N SER A 110 9.51 20.24 -5.77
CA SER A 110 8.50 20.02 -4.72
C SER A 110 7.25 19.40 -5.32
N ALA A 111 6.46 18.75 -4.48
CA ALA A 111 5.15 18.21 -4.82
C ALA A 111 4.22 18.22 -3.60
N ILE A 112 2.95 17.96 -3.82
CA ILE A 112 1.98 17.70 -2.76
C ILE A 112 1.60 16.22 -2.84
N LEU A 113 1.73 15.50 -1.74
CA LEU A 113 1.23 14.15 -1.58
C LEU A 113 -0.17 14.25 -0.97
N ILE A 114 -1.16 13.92 -1.78
CA ILE A 114 -2.58 14.06 -1.45
C ILE A 114 -3.25 12.69 -1.43
N GLY A 115 -4.26 12.53 -0.60
CA GLY A 115 -5.08 11.34 -0.66
C GLY A 115 -6.25 11.34 0.32
N SER A 116 -6.99 10.24 0.28
CA SER A 116 -8.09 10.04 1.21
C SER A 116 -8.26 8.58 1.63
N LEU A 117 -8.78 8.40 2.83
CA LEU A 117 -9.17 7.13 3.43
C LEU A 117 -10.70 6.99 3.42
N PRO A 118 -11.25 5.79 3.25
CA PRO A 118 -12.70 5.56 3.38
C PRO A 118 -13.21 5.83 4.80
N ILE A 119 -12.37 5.64 5.81
CA ILE A 119 -12.68 5.84 7.22
C ILE A 119 -11.55 6.66 7.85
N ALA A 120 -11.87 7.56 8.80
CA ALA A 120 -10.86 8.34 9.51
C ALA A 120 -9.91 7.43 10.30
N ALA A 121 -8.60 7.68 10.16
CA ALA A 121 -7.53 6.93 10.79
C ALA A 121 -6.34 7.85 11.09
N GLU A 122 -5.40 7.39 11.89
CA GLU A 122 -4.10 8.02 12.01
C GLU A 122 -3.33 7.78 10.69
N ILE A 123 -2.77 8.84 10.12
CA ILE A 123 -2.00 8.78 8.88
C ILE A 123 -0.55 9.13 9.20
N ARG A 124 0.37 8.28 8.79
CA ARG A 124 1.81 8.47 8.94
C ARG A 124 2.45 8.64 7.58
N LEU A 125 3.21 9.71 7.40
CA LEU A 125 4.09 9.89 6.26
C LEU A 125 5.48 9.39 6.60
N ILE A 126 5.94 8.41 5.85
CA ILE A 126 7.32 7.94 5.89
C ILE A 126 8.03 8.53 4.68
N GLY A 127 9.12 9.26 4.90
CA GLY A 127 9.93 9.86 3.85
C GLY A 127 11.40 9.53 4.04
N ASN A 128 12.04 8.98 3.00
CA ASN A 128 13.43 8.53 3.03
C ASN A 128 13.73 7.59 4.23
N GLY A 129 12.82 6.65 4.50
CA GLY A 129 12.94 5.67 5.58
C GLY A 129 12.62 6.18 6.99
N ASN A 130 12.26 7.46 7.14
CA ASN A 130 12.01 8.07 8.44
C ASN A 130 10.57 8.57 8.55
N LEU A 131 10.00 8.52 9.75
CA LEU A 131 8.72 9.13 10.04
C LEU A 131 8.85 10.66 9.93
N LYS A 132 8.10 11.27 9.02
CA LYS A 132 8.11 12.72 8.75
C LYS A 132 6.94 13.44 9.39
N ALA A 133 5.76 12.83 9.39
CA ALA A 133 4.56 13.45 9.93
C ALA A 133 3.55 12.39 10.41
N ILE A 134 2.71 12.81 11.36
CA ILE A 134 1.55 12.06 11.83
C ILE A 134 0.34 13.00 11.82
N LEU A 135 -0.73 12.57 11.18
CA LEU A 135 -2.04 13.23 11.25
C LEU A 135 -3.00 12.34 12.05
N PRO A 136 -3.43 12.75 13.22
CA PRO A 136 -4.34 11.93 14.02
C PRO A 136 -5.76 11.97 13.43
N LYS A 137 -6.35 10.80 13.24
CA LYS A 137 -7.78 10.59 12.93
C LYS A 137 -8.34 11.48 11.78
N GLN A 138 -7.68 11.44 10.62
CA GLN A 138 -8.09 12.16 9.42
C GLN A 138 -8.64 11.22 8.35
N LYS A 139 -9.55 11.74 7.50
CA LYS A 139 -9.98 11.07 6.25
C LYS A 139 -9.21 11.57 5.04
N LYS A 140 -8.92 12.87 4.97
CA LYS A 140 -8.19 13.49 3.89
C LYS A 140 -6.84 13.97 4.41
N PHE A 141 -5.85 13.93 3.58
CA PHE A 141 -4.51 14.37 3.95
C PHE A 141 -3.80 15.03 2.77
N GLU A 142 -2.92 15.95 3.13
CA GLU A 142 -2.07 16.67 2.22
C GLU A 142 -0.73 16.91 2.91
N PHE A 143 0.36 16.56 2.23
CA PHE A 143 1.71 16.78 2.70
C PHE A 143 2.54 17.43 1.59
N ARG A 144 3.11 18.60 1.85
CA ARG A 144 4.14 19.15 0.97
C ARG A 144 5.42 18.35 1.16
N VAL A 145 6.01 17.92 0.04
CA VAL A 145 7.22 17.09 0.03
C VAL A 145 8.26 17.62 -0.95
N GLU A 146 9.52 17.39 -0.62
CA GLU A 146 10.70 17.67 -1.43
C GLU A 146 11.15 16.37 -2.13
N PRO A 147 12.16 16.43 -3.04
CA PRO A 147 12.69 15.21 -3.68
C PRO A 147 13.04 14.12 -2.67
N GLY A 148 12.53 12.92 -2.92
CA GLY A 148 12.66 11.79 -2.00
C GLY A 148 11.76 10.62 -2.33
N VAL A 149 11.79 9.61 -1.45
CA VAL A 149 11.03 8.36 -1.55
C VAL A 149 10.04 8.31 -0.40
N TYR A 150 8.75 8.24 -0.71
CA TYR A 150 7.68 8.40 0.26
C TYR A 150 6.73 7.21 0.24
N ARG A 151 6.20 6.85 1.39
CA ARG A 151 5.07 5.94 1.54
C ARG A 151 4.17 6.36 2.70
N LEU A 152 2.95 5.85 2.70
CA LEU A 152 1.96 6.13 3.73
C LEU A 152 1.61 4.88 4.52
N GLU A 153 1.32 5.11 5.79
CA GLU A 153 0.69 4.13 6.65
C GLU A 153 -0.61 4.72 7.22
N ALA A 154 -1.68 3.94 7.24
CA ALA A 154 -2.88 4.28 8.00
C ALA A 154 -3.03 3.31 9.16
N TRP A 155 -3.29 3.85 10.36
CA TRP A 155 -3.39 3.11 11.61
C TRP A 155 -4.75 3.36 12.28
N ARG A 156 -5.38 2.30 12.77
CA ARG A 156 -6.65 2.37 13.50
C ARG A 156 -6.48 1.74 14.88
N ASP A 157 -6.74 2.53 15.92
CA ASP A 157 -6.64 2.08 17.32
C ASP A 157 -5.31 1.37 17.62
N GLY A 158 -4.20 1.98 17.17
CA GLY A 158 -2.84 1.43 17.32
C GLY A 158 -2.50 0.23 16.45
N ARG A 159 -3.34 -0.10 15.45
CA ARG A 159 -3.17 -1.27 14.57
C ARG A 159 -3.02 -0.85 13.12
N GLY A 160 -2.00 -1.40 12.45
CA GLY A 160 -1.73 -1.13 11.05
C GLY A 160 -2.87 -1.60 10.14
N TRP A 161 -3.43 -0.67 9.36
CA TRP A 161 -4.55 -0.92 8.48
C TRP A 161 -4.19 -0.88 7.01
N ILE A 162 -3.54 0.19 6.54
CA ILE A 162 -3.11 0.36 5.14
C ILE A 162 -1.62 0.70 5.12
N PHE A 163 -0.88 0.09 4.19
CA PHE A 163 0.53 0.36 3.92
C PHE A 163 0.72 0.48 2.41
N THR A 164 1.21 1.63 1.95
CA THR A 164 1.47 1.81 0.51
C THR A 164 2.86 1.33 0.13
N ASN A 165 3.04 0.97 -1.13
CA ASN A 165 4.35 1.03 -1.76
C ASN A 165 4.77 2.49 -1.93
N HIS A 166 6.00 2.71 -2.40
CA HIS A 166 6.62 4.01 -2.45
C HIS A 166 6.17 4.83 -3.67
N LEU A 167 6.00 6.14 -3.46
CA LEU A 167 5.94 7.17 -4.49
C LEU A 167 7.30 7.89 -4.48
N ARG A 168 7.75 8.38 -5.62
CA ARG A 168 9.04 9.04 -5.75
C ARG A 168 8.88 10.43 -6.34
N LEU A 169 9.49 11.41 -5.70
CA LEU A 169 9.72 12.72 -6.29
C LEU A 169 11.21 12.81 -6.59
N LYS A 170 11.57 12.98 -7.86
CA LYS A 170 12.96 13.14 -8.31
C LYS A 170 13.24 14.59 -8.65
N GLU A 171 14.43 15.04 -8.32
CA GLU A 171 14.91 16.33 -8.80
C GLU A 171 14.90 16.40 -10.32
N GLN A 172 14.57 17.57 -10.82
CA GLN A 172 14.76 17.89 -12.22
C GLN A 172 16.27 18.24 -12.39
N PHE A 173 17.01 17.33 -12.98
CA PHE A 173 18.37 17.67 -13.38
C PHE A 173 18.32 18.69 -14.49
N ALA A 174 19.04 19.79 -14.33
CA ALA A 174 19.20 20.84 -15.31
C ALA A 174 20.04 20.36 -16.52
#